data_6bab8648323de6c8c46283a0c0b4228d
#
_entry.id   6bab8648323de6c8c46283a0c0b4228d
#
_cell.length_a   1.000
_cell.length_b   1.000
_cell.length_c   1.000
_cell.angle_alpha   90.00
_cell.angle_beta   90.00
_cell.angle_gamma   90.00
#
_symmetry.space_group_name_H-M   'P 1'
#
loop_
_entity.id
_entity.type
_entity.pdbx_description
1 polymer ?
#
loop_
_entity_poly.entity_id
_entity_poly.type
_entity_poly.pdbx_seq_one_letter_code
_entity_poly.pdbx_strand_id
1 'polypeptide(L)'
;MTSEVEAFLASWPVAKQAAEARTLAVMMKDCSGEPAVLWLGNIIGFGTVHYKYASGREGDTPKLGFALRKGSFSIYGVIYYDHNGELLDQLGSYTRGKGCLYIKSLQDVDLKVLKKMFVEALDKKANSSL
;
A
#
# COMPACT_ATOMS: atom_id res chain seq x y z
N MET A 1 3.56 15.19 -0.30
CA MET A 1 2.72 14.57 0.75
C MET A 1 1.94 15.64 1.49
N THR A 2 0.78 15.29 2.00
CA THR A 2 0.00 16.24 2.80
C THR A 2 0.67 16.51 4.14
N SER A 3 0.34 17.65 4.76
CA SER A 3 0.92 18.01 6.06
C SER A 3 0.55 17.02 7.18
N GLU A 4 -0.63 16.39 7.10
CA GLU A 4 -1.04 15.37 8.06
C GLU A 4 -0.16 14.12 7.96
N VAL A 5 0.17 13.68 6.75
CA VAL A 5 1.05 12.54 6.52
C VAL A 5 2.46 12.86 7.01
N GLU A 6 2.98 14.06 6.71
CA GLU A 6 4.29 14.48 7.19
C GLU A 6 4.36 14.52 8.71
N ALA A 7 3.33 15.06 9.36
CA ALA A 7 3.27 15.11 10.81
C ALA A 7 3.22 13.70 11.41
N PHE A 8 2.45 12.82 10.80
CA PHE A 8 2.37 11.42 11.24
C PHE A 8 3.73 10.72 11.17
N LEU A 9 4.43 10.86 10.05
CA LEU A 9 5.75 10.25 9.86
C LEU A 9 6.79 10.86 10.78
N ALA A 10 6.73 12.17 10.99
CA ALA A 10 7.65 12.87 11.90
C ALA A 10 7.47 12.40 13.36
N SER A 11 6.27 11.98 13.74
CA SER A 11 5.97 11.50 15.08
C SER A 11 6.32 10.02 15.29
N TRP A 12 6.66 9.29 14.23
CA TRP A 12 6.95 7.86 14.33
C TRP A 12 8.26 7.64 15.07
N PRO A 13 8.29 6.79 16.13
CA PRO A 13 9.45 6.69 17.01
C PRO A 13 10.68 5.98 16.40
N VAL A 14 10.49 5.22 15.31
CA VAL A 14 11.61 4.51 14.67
C VAL A 14 12.00 5.24 13.40
N ALA A 15 13.11 5.98 13.45
CA ALA A 15 13.56 6.83 12.32
C ALA A 15 13.78 6.03 11.03
N LYS A 16 14.33 4.82 11.12
CA LYS A 16 14.56 3.97 9.96
C LYS A 16 13.25 3.61 9.27
N GLN A 17 12.23 3.24 10.04
CA GLN A 17 10.91 2.94 9.48
C GLN A 17 10.27 4.17 8.84
N ALA A 18 10.39 5.32 9.47
CA ALA A 18 9.85 6.56 8.91
C ALA A 18 10.51 6.89 7.58
N ALA A 19 11.83 6.71 7.46
CA ALA A 19 12.55 6.92 6.21
C ALA A 19 12.09 5.95 5.12
N GLU A 20 11.93 4.68 5.44
CA GLU A 20 11.42 3.67 4.51
C GLU A 20 9.96 3.97 4.13
N ALA A 21 9.16 4.45 5.06
CA ALA A 21 7.78 4.87 4.78
C ALA A 21 7.72 6.00 3.78
N ARG A 22 8.64 6.97 3.86
CA ARG A 22 8.73 8.05 2.87
C ARG A 22 9.07 7.52 1.49
N THR A 23 9.99 6.56 1.40
CA THR A 23 10.35 5.91 0.14
C THR A 23 9.12 5.19 -0.44
N LEU A 24 8.42 4.44 0.38
CA LEU A 24 7.23 3.71 -0.04
C LEU A 24 6.12 4.67 -0.51
N ALA A 25 5.94 5.78 0.20
CA ALA A 25 4.96 6.80 -0.16
C ALA A 25 5.28 7.44 -1.52
N VAL A 26 6.55 7.74 -1.79
CA VAL A 26 6.97 8.28 -3.09
C VAL A 26 6.69 7.28 -4.20
N MET A 27 6.98 6.00 -3.99
CA MET A 27 6.72 4.96 -4.98
C MET A 27 5.22 4.85 -5.29
N MET A 28 4.38 4.85 -4.27
CA MET A 28 2.93 4.76 -4.46
C MET A 28 2.36 6.01 -5.12
N LYS A 29 2.87 7.18 -4.76
CA LYS A 29 2.48 8.44 -5.39
C LYS A 29 2.84 8.45 -6.88
N ASP A 30 4.05 8.04 -7.22
CA ASP A 30 4.51 8.02 -8.60
C ASP A 30 3.71 7.02 -9.44
N CYS A 31 3.38 5.87 -8.88
CA CYS A 31 2.59 4.86 -9.60
C CYS A 31 1.13 5.27 -9.76
N SER A 32 0.54 5.87 -8.73
CA SER A 32 -0.90 6.17 -8.72
C SER A 32 -1.23 7.54 -9.32
N GLY A 33 -0.29 8.47 -9.28
CA GLY A 33 -0.56 9.86 -9.66
C GLY A 33 -1.40 10.60 -8.63
N GLU A 34 -1.61 10.02 -7.44
CA GLU A 34 -2.48 10.57 -6.41
C GLU A 34 -1.66 11.03 -5.20
N PRO A 35 -2.12 12.07 -4.48
CA PRO A 35 -1.43 12.50 -3.28
C PRO A 35 -1.62 11.51 -2.13
N ALA A 36 -0.65 11.49 -1.21
CA ALA A 36 -0.75 10.71 0.02
C ALA A 36 -1.73 11.37 0.97
N VAL A 37 -2.69 10.61 1.47
CA VAL A 37 -3.71 11.07 2.42
C VAL A 37 -3.76 10.12 3.61
N LEU A 38 -3.92 10.69 4.80
CA LEU A 38 -4.01 9.88 6.02
C LEU A 38 -5.45 9.40 6.20
N TRP A 39 -5.63 8.08 6.16
CA TRP A 39 -6.92 7.41 6.36
C TRP A 39 -7.00 6.84 7.77
N LEU A 40 -8.12 7.06 8.45
CA LEU A 40 -8.37 6.47 9.77
C LEU A 40 -7.27 6.77 10.80
N GLY A 41 -6.47 7.80 10.56
CA GLY A 41 -5.44 8.24 11.47
C GLY A 41 -4.12 7.49 11.41
N ASN A 42 -4.04 6.36 10.70
CA ASN A 42 -2.82 5.54 10.68
C ASN A 42 -2.54 4.82 9.37
N ILE A 43 -3.35 5.02 8.34
CA ILE A 43 -3.14 4.42 7.02
C ILE A 43 -2.79 5.54 6.04
N ILE A 44 -1.66 5.42 5.37
CA ILE A 44 -1.27 6.35 4.32
C ILE A 44 -1.80 5.79 3.02
N GLY A 45 -2.79 6.46 2.42
CA GLY A 45 -3.49 5.97 1.24
C GLY A 45 -3.37 6.88 0.04
N PHE A 46 -3.58 6.32 -1.15
CA PHE A 46 -3.42 6.98 -2.43
C PHE A 46 -4.62 6.69 -3.32
N GLY A 47 -5.35 7.72 -3.69
CA GLY A 47 -6.55 7.57 -4.49
C GLY A 47 -7.71 6.96 -3.70
N THR A 48 -8.84 6.80 -4.37
CA THR A 48 -10.06 6.28 -3.74
C THR A 48 -10.77 5.33 -4.69
N VAL A 49 -11.22 4.20 -4.17
CA VAL A 49 -12.09 3.25 -4.86
C VAL A 49 -13.37 3.10 -4.07
N HIS A 50 -14.50 3.24 -4.73
CA HIS A 50 -15.80 2.97 -4.11
C HIS A 50 -16.15 1.50 -4.33
N TYR A 51 -16.53 0.81 -3.26
CA TYR A 51 -16.95 -0.58 -3.33
C TYR A 51 -18.41 -0.73 -2.92
N LYS A 52 -19.06 -1.73 -3.50
CA LYS A 52 -20.42 -2.09 -3.14
C LYS A 52 -20.56 -3.61 -3.17
N TYR A 53 -20.96 -4.19 -2.06
CA TYR A 53 -21.21 -5.63 -1.98
C TYR A 53 -22.65 -5.97 -2.34
N ALA A 54 -22.88 -7.22 -2.73
CA ALA A 54 -24.24 -7.70 -3.04
C ALA A 54 -25.22 -7.54 -1.87
N SER A 55 -24.70 -7.53 -0.64
CA SER A 55 -25.49 -7.28 0.57
C SER A 55 -25.99 -5.85 0.71
N GLY A 56 -25.55 -4.94 -0.17
CA GLY A 56 -25.85 -3.51 -0.09
C GLY A 56 -24.83 -2.69 0.69
N ARG A 57 -23.87 -3.34 1.34
CA ARG A 57 -22.79 -2.64 2.04
C ARG A 57 -21.87 -1.98 1.05
N GLU A 58 -21.62 -0.69 1.24
CA GLU A 58 -20.73 0.08 0.36
C GLU A 58 -19.86 1.04 1.16
N GLY A 59 -18.80 1.53 0.55
CA GLY A 59 -17.88 2.47 1.15
C GLY A 59 -16.73 2.81 0.24
N ASP A 60 -15.78 3.56 0.78
CA ASP A 60 -14.58 3.98 0.04
C ASP A 60 -13.34 3.39 0.69
N THR A 61 -12.35 3.06 -0.14
CA THR A 61 -11.07 2.55 0.31
C THR A 61 -9.96 3.13 -0.58
N PRO A 62 -8.72 3.28 -0.09
CA PRO A 62 -7.62 3.73 -0.96
C PRO A 62 -7.36 2.71 -2.08
N LYS A 63 -6.94 3.21 -3.24
CA LYS A 63 -6.47 2.34 -4.33
C LYS A 63 -5.22 1.57 -3.94
N LEU A 64 -4.29 2.26 -3.30
CA LEU A 64 -3.10 1.71 -2.67
C LEU A 64 -2.97 2.33 -1.29
N GLY A 65 -2.34 1.64 -0.38
CA GLY A 65 -2.06 2.21 0.91
C GLY A 65 -1.14 1.33 1.73
N PHE A 66 -0.65 1.90 2.81
CA PHE A 66 0.14 1.12 3.76
C PHE A 66 -0.03 1.71 5.16
N ALA A 67 0.20 0.86 6.16
CA ALA A 67 0.25 1.28 7.56
C ALA A 67 1.58 0.89 8.15
N LEU A 68 2.11 1.76 9.00
CA LEU A 68 3.28 1.47 9.83
C LEU A 68 2.82 0.68 11.04
N ARG A 69 3.47 -0.45 11.26
CA ARG A 69 3.28 -1.27 12.45
C ARG A 69 4.60 -1.34 13.20
N LYS A 70 4.56 -1.73 14.45
CA LYS A 70 5.80 -1.93 15.21
C LYS A 70 6.59 -3.06 14.57
N GLY A 71 7.70 -2.68 13.90
CA GLY A 71 8.59 -3.64 13.26
C GLY A 71 8.16 -4.17 11.90
N SER A 72 7.11 -3.58 11.28
CA SER A 72 6.68 -4.03 9.96
C SER A 72 5.83 -2.99 9.24
N PHE A 73 5.57 -3.24 7.96
CA PHE A 73 4.62 -2.48 7.16
C PHE A 73 3.49 -3.41 6.74
N SER A 74 2.26 -2.92 6.81
CA SER A 74 1.10 -3.59 6.21
C SER A 74 0.76 -2.84 4.92
N ILE A 75 0.82 -3.52 3.79
CA ILE A 75 0.56 -2.92 2.48
C ILE A 75 -0.78 -3.40 1.97
N TYR A 76 -1.64 -2.47 1.59
CA TYR A 76 -3.01 -2.73 1.15
C TYR A 76 -3.16 -2.46 -0.33
N GLY A 77 -4.03 -3.23 -0.98
CA GLY A 77 -4.41 -3.00 -2.36
C GLY A 77 -3.55 -3.68 -3.41
N VAL A 78 -2.57 -4.50 -3.00
CA VAL A 78 -1.66 -5.18 -3.94
C VAL A 78 -1.89 -6.68 -4.04
N ILE A 79 -2.64 -7.27 -3.09
CA ILE A 79 -2.90 -8.71 -3.09
C ILE A 79 -4.27 -8.96 -3.73
N TYR A 80 -4.26 -9.74 -4.79
CA TYR A 80 -5.46 -10.24 -5.47
C TYR A 80 -5.42 -11.75 -5.48
N TYR A 81 -6.57 -12.37 -5.74
CA TYR A 81 -6.65 -13.80 -5.97
C TYR A 81 -5.67 -14.15 -7.09
N ASP A 82 -4.87 -15.05 -7.05
CA ASP A 82 -4.02 -15.66 -8.08
C ASP A 82 -3.24 -14.73 -9.03
N HIS A 83 -3.30 -13.42 -8.90
CA HIS A 83 -2.76 -12.52 -9.92
C HIS A 83 -1.32 -12.07 -9.70
N ASN A 84 -0.81 -12.19 -8.48
CA ASN A 84 0.53 -11.71 -8.16
C ASN A 84 1.55 -12.83 -7.92
N GLY A 85 1.19 -14.09 -8.20
CA GLY A 85 2.01 -15.23 -7.84
C GLY A 85 3.46 -15.13 -8.30
N GLU A 86 3.67 -14.78 -9.56
CA GLU A 86 5.02 -14.64 -10.11
C GLU A 86 5.81 -13.50 -9.47
N LEU A 87 5.16 -12.37 -9.25
CA LEU A 87 5.80 -11.22 -8.62
C LEU A 87 6.11 -11.49 -7.15
N LEU A 88 5.19 -12.15 -6.44
CA LEU A 88 5.42 -12.52 -5.05
C LEU A 88 6.63 -13.46 -4.92
N ASP A 89 6.79 -14.39 -5.84
CA ASP A 89 7.93 -15.31 -5.83
C ASP A 89 9.27 -14.59 -5.99
N GLN A 90 9.26 -13.41 -6.63
CA GLN A 90 10.47 -12.63 -6.88
C GLN A 90 10.67 -11.51 -5.85
N LEU A 91 9.68 -11.26 -5.00
CA LEU A 91 9.68 -10.10 -4.11
C LEU A 91 10.74 -10.16 -3.01
N GLY A 92 10.93 -11.30 -2.39
CA GLY A 92 11.83 -11.47 -1.26
C GLY A 92 11.10 -11.97 -0.02
N SER A 93 11.49 -11.49 1.15
CA SER A 93 10.89 -11.94 2.40
C SER A 93 9.62 -11.18 2.72
N TYR A 94 8.51 -11.88 2.81
CA TYR A 94 7.21 -11.30 3.14
C TYR A 94 6.32 -12.33 3.82
N THR A 95 5.25 -11.86 4.45
CA THR A 95 4.09 -12.68 4.81
C THR A 95 2.86 -12.02 4.22
N ARG A 96 1.74 -12.71 4.17
CA ARG A 96 0.51 -12.15 3.63
C ARG A 96 -0.71 -12.62 4.39
N GLY A 97 -1.72 -11.72 4.46
CA GLY A 97 -3.06 -12.04 4.89
C GLY A 97 -3.98 -12.14 3.68
N LYS A 98 -5.29 -12.07 3.90
CA LYS A 98 -6.28 -12.17 2.82
C LYS A 98 -6.22 -11.03 1.80
N GLY A 99 -5.93 -9.84 2.23
CA GLY A 99 -5.85 -8.67 1.35
C GLY A 99 -4.65 -7.79 1.64
N CYS A 100 -3.73 -8.26 2.45
CA CYS A 100 -2.60 -7.46 2.92
C CYS A 100 -1.28 -8.17 2.68
N LEU A 101 -0.28 -7.38 2.34
CA LEU A 101 1.10 -7.83 2.24
C LEU A 101 1.88 -7.26 3.43
N TYR A 102 2.61 -8.10 4.14
CA TYR A 102 3.39 -7.68 5.31
C TYR A 102 4.88 -7.82 5.03
N ILE A 103 5.62 -6.74 5.22
CA ILE A 103 7.08 -6.75 5.10
C ILE A 103 7.70 -6.04 6.31
N LYS A 104 8.84 -6.55 6.77
CA LYS A 104 9.52 -5.97 7.93
C LYS A 104 10.36 -4.76 7.57
N SER A 105 11.01 -4.80 6.41
CA SER A 105 11.87 -3.72 5.93
C SER A 105 11.88 -3.72 4.41
N LEU A 106 12.02 -2.52 3.82
CA LEU A 106 12.18 -2.42 2.37
C LEU A 106 13.49 -3.06 1.88
N GLN A 107 14.45 -3.27 2.78
CA GLN A 107 15.70 -3.95 2.45
C GLN A 107 15.50 -5.46 2.21
N ASP A 108 14.42 -6.01 2.71
CA ASP A 108 14.12 -7.44 2.59
C ASP A 108 13.45 -7.81 1.27
N VAL A 109 13.06 -6.82 0.47
CA VAL A 109 12.29 -7.03 -0.75
C VAL A 109 12.95 -6.31 -1.93
N ASP A 110 12.64 -6.78 -3.15
CA ASP A 110 13.06 -6.13 -4.38
C ASP A 110 12.08 -5.00 -4.71
N LEU A 111 12.55 -3.76 -4.61
CA LEU A 111 11.70 -2.59 -4.84
C LEU A 111 11.19 -2.50 -6.27
N LYS A 112 11.93 -3.02 -7.24
CA LYS A 112 11.48 -3.05 -8.64
C LYS A 112 10.27 -3.97 -8.80
N VAL A 113 10.31 -5.12 -8.13
CA VAL A 113 9.20 -6.06 -8.12
C VAL A 113 7.99 -5.47 -7.40
N LEU A 114 8.22 -4.84 -6.26
CA LEU A 114 7.16 -4.17 -5.50
C LEU A 114 6.48 -3.08 -6.33
N LYS A 115 7.25 -2.30 -7.06
CA LYS A 115 6.71 -1.27 -7.95
C LYS A 115 5.84 -1.88 -9.05
N LYS A 116 6.27 -3.00 -9.64
CA LYS A 116 5.46 -3.73 -10.64
C LYS A 116 4.14 -4.18 -10.04
N MET A 117 4.15 -4.64 -8.78
CA MET A 117 2.93 -5.04 -8.09
C MET A 117 1.98 -3.86 -7.93
N PHE A 118 2.48 -2.68 -7.60
CA PHE A 118 1.66 -1.47 -7.49
C PHE A 118 1.03 -1.11 -8.83
N VAL A 119 1.81 -1.10 -9.89
CA VAL A 119 1.32 -0.77 -11.25
C VAL A 119 0.26 -1.76 -11.69
N GLU A 120 0.51 -3.05 -11.51
CA GLU A 120 -0.44 -4.09 -11.89
C GLU A 120 -1.74 -3.98 -11.09
N ALA A 121 -1.63 -3.70 -9.80
CA ALA A 121 -2.80 -3.52 -8.93
C ALA A 121 -3.65 -2.34 -9.37
N LEU A 122 -3.02 -1.22 -9.74
CA LEU A 122 -3.73 -0.03 -10.21
C LEU A 122 -4.41 -0.28 -11.56
N ASP A 123 -3.74 -0.98 -12.47
CA ASP A 123 -4.31 -1.36 -13.77
C ASP A 123 -5.58 -2.19 -13.61
N LYS A 124 -5.56 -3.15 -12.73
CA LYS A 124 -6.72 -4.00 -12.47
C LYS A 124 -7.89 -3.21 -11.92
N LYS A 125 -7.65 -2.27 -11.03
CA LYS A 125 -8.69 -1.41 -10.48
C LYS A 125 -9.27 -0.47 -11.53
N ALA A 126 -8.45 0.03 -12.45
CA ALA A 126 -8.90 0.89 -13.52
C ALA A 126 -9.78 0.15 -14.54
N ASN A 127 -9.51 -1.15 -14.74
CA ASN A 127 -10.21 -1.98 -15.72
C ASN A 127 -11.31 -2.85 -15.13
N SER A 128 -11.50 -2.77 -13.83
CA SER A 128 -12.46 -3.58 -13.11
C SER A 128 -13.65 -2.71 -12.70
N SER A 129 -14.86 -3.18 -12.97
CA SER A 129 -16.07 -2.59 -12.42
C SER A 129 -16.29 -3.21 -11.04
N LEU A 130 -15.82 -2.53 -10.04
CA LEU A 130 -16.01 -2.97 -8.67
C LEU A 130 -17.41 -2.63 -8.18
#